data_8d6162c6ccf2a3e1adea24891f98dde5
#
_entry.id   8d6162c6ccf2a3e1adea24891f98dde5
#
_cell.length_a   1.000
_cell.length_b   1.000
_cell.length_c   1.000
_cell.angle_alpha   90.00
_cell.angle_beta   90.00
_cell.angle_gamma   90.00
#
_symmetry.space_group_name_H-M   'P 1'
#
loop_
_entity.id
_entity.type
_entity.pdbx_description
1 polymer ?
#
loop_
_entity_poly.entity_id
_entity_poly.type
_entity_poly.pdbx_seq_one_letter_code
_entity_poly.pdbx_strand_id
1 'polypeptide(L)'
;MRILTVLLTVFATATFAQGKPNVLLIMADDLRDFGGAFTKEVVKTPNLDRLRARSTTFERAYVQYPVCNPSRSSLLTGLRAEQTGIVGNDKPLRQKLPDIVTLPQLCKEAGWQSHAFGKIYHLGGGNDVEARQRWVDAGRSWHSAQDFDATKEGRRMLAGRDITSGALKWCVWGAADGTDDDQPDGQIAAATVAKIQELGDKPWFIGCGFMKPHDPFIAPKKYFDLYPIDTLKPWRDPAETMPVRKESVGFGEYGKAFGKFTPQEWLELFRAYCAATSYMDAQLGRVLDALDKQGLWDKTIVIFVGDHGYHTGERQWWNKNTLFERSCRAPLIIAAPGMKGGQTTRSLTE
;
A
#
# COMPACT_ATOMS: atom_id res chain seq x y z
N MET A 1 -26.10 -57.70 -9.61
CA MET A 1 -25.78 -57.06 -8.34
C MET A 1 -24.89 -55.86 -8.66
N ARG A 2 -25.45 -54.66 -8.70
CA ARG A 2 -24.73 -53.41 -8.96
C ARG A 2 -24.48 -52.75 -7.62
N ILE A 3 -23.21 -52.63 -7.24
CA ILE A 3 -22.77 -51.95 -6.02
C ILE A 3 -22.76 -50.45 -6.35
N LEU A 4 -23.66 -49.71 -5.66
CA LEU A 4 -23.77 -48.28 -5.75
C LEU A 4 -22.76 -47.67 -4.73
N THR A 5 -21.64 -47.16 -5.21
CA THR A 5 -20.65 -46.45 -4.37
C THR A 5 -21.16 -45.03 -4.16
N VAL A 6 -21.63 -44.73 -2.96
CA VAL A 6 -22.01 -43.37 -2.53
C VAL A 6 -20.70 -42.63 -2.15
N LEU A 7 -20.29 -41.68 -2.98
CA LEU A 7 -19.23 -40.73 -2.63
C LEU A 7 -19.82 -39.70 -1.68
N LEU A 8 -19.47 -39.80 -0.39
CA LEU A 8 -19.74 -38.76 0.60
C LEU A 8 -18.73 -37.63 0.39
N THR A 9 -19.13 -36.55 -0.30
CA THR A 9 -18.38 -35.30 -0.33
C THR A 9 -18.58 -34.61 1.01
N VAL A 10 -17.57 -34.65 1.87
CA VAL A 10 -17.52 -33.87 3.09
C VAL A 10 -17.21 -32.42 2.68
N PHE A 11 -18.24 -31.61 2.58
CA PHE A 11 -18.08 -30.14 2.60
C PHE A 11 -17.63 -29.76 4.00
N ALA A 12 -16.35 -29.42 4.15
CA ALA A 12 -15.89 -28.72 5.34
C ALA A 12 -16.51 -27.32 5.32
N THR A 13 -17.70 -27.19 5.90
CA THR A 13 -18.25 -25.90 6.27
C THR A 13 -17.33 -25.36 7.39
N ALA A 14 -16.49 -24.39 7.06
CA ALA A 14 -15.84 -23.56 8.08
C ALA A 14 -16.97 -22.88 8.87
N THR A 15 -17.38 -23.47 9.95
CA THR A 15 -18.28 -22.84 10.93
C THR A 15 -17.51 -21.68 11.52
N PHE A 16 -17.76 -20.47 11.04
CA PHE A 16 -17.44 -19.25 11.77
C PHE A 16 -18.24 -19.31 13.08
N ALA A 17 -17.64 -19.87 14.10
CA ALA A 17 -18.20 -19.84 15.43
C ALA A 17 -18.14 -18.38 15.90
N GLN A 18 -19.32 -17.80 16.10
CA GLN A 18 -19.57 -16.59 16.85
C GLN A 18 -19.19 -15.25 16.19
N GLY A 19 -20.12 -14.64 15.46
CA GLY A 19 -20.14 -13.21 15.16
C GLY A 19 -19.43 -12.82 13.86
N LYS A 20 -19.59 -11.56 13.49
CA LYS A 20 -18.93 -10.94 12.33
C LYS A 20 -17.45 -10.76 12.63
N PRO A 21 -16.51 -11.21 11.77
CA PRO A 21 -15.11 -10.96 11.98
C PRO A 21 -14.79 -9.46 11.85
N ASN A 22 -13.76 -8.98 12.52
CA ASN A 22 -13.17 -7.69 12.23
C ASN A 22 -12.45 -7.75 10.89
N VAL A 23 -12.35 -6.61 10.22
CA VAL A 23 -11.58 -6.46 8.97
C VAL A 23 -10.60 -5.30 9.10
N LEU A 24 -9.33 -5.59 8.96
CA LEU A 24 -8.25 -4.60 8.90
C LEU A 24 -7.68 -4.58 7.48
N LEU A 25 -8.03 -3.55 6.72
CA LEU A 25 -7.48 -3.29 5.40
C LEU A 25 -6.29 -2.34 5.53
N ILE A 26 -5.08 -2.85 5.34
CA ILE A 26 -3.85 -2.07 5.38
C ILE A 26 -3.39 -1.85 3.93
N MET A 27 -3.25 -0.59 3.53
CA MET A 27 -2.76 -0.22 2.22
C MET A 27 -1.45 0.54 2.33
N ALA A 28 -0.47 0.22 1.47
CA ALA A 28 0.76 0.98 1.33
C ALA A 28 0.81 1.61 -0.07
N ASP A 29 1.10 2.92 -0.13
CA ASP A 29 1.08 3.69 -1.36
C ASP A 29 2.42 3.57 -2.09
N ASP A 30 2.40 3.21 -3.38
CA ASP A 30 3.61 3.00 -4.19
C ASP A 30 4.51 1.82 -3.72
N LEU A 31 4.02 0.89 -2.92
CA LEU A 31 4.83 -0.24 -2.49
C LEU A 31 4.88 -1.32 -3.56
N ARG A 32 6.05 -1.48 -4.16
CA ARG A 32 6.31 -2.50 -5.18
C ARG A 32 6.52 -3.90 -4.59
N ASP A 33 6.48 -4.90 -5.45
CA ASP A 33 6.91 -6.24 -5.14
C ASP A 33 8.41 -6.32 -4.78
N PHE A 34 8.79 -7.36 -4.04
CA PHE A 34 10.18 -7.61 -3.69
C PHE A 34 10.89 -8.37 -4.83
N GLY A 35 11.71 -7.65 -5.59
CA GLY A 35 12.46 -8.23 -6.71
C GLY A 35 13.31 -7.17 -7.42
N GLY A 36 14.17 -7.57 -8.34
CA GLY A 36 15.14 -6.68 -8.94
C GLY A 36 16.14 -6.15 -7.92
N ALA A 37 16.37 -4.84 -7.90
CA ALA A 37 17.20 -4.19 -6.88
C ALA A 37 16.56 -4.20 -5.49
N PHE A 38 15.24 -4.24 -5.43
CA PHE A 38 14.46 -4.16 -4.20
C PHE A 38 14.17 -5.56 -3.66
N THR A 39 15.19 -6.19 -3.04
CA THR A 39 15.08 -7.52 -2.46
C THR A 39 14.94 -7.47 -0.94
N LYS A 40 14.50 -8.58 -0.34
CA LYS A 40 14.41 -8.71 1.13
C LYS A 40 15.76 -8.57 1.83
N GLU A 41 16.84 -8.88 1.16
CA GLU A 41 18.20 -8.74 1.69
C GLU A 41 18.62 -7.27 1.75
N VAL A 42 18.13 -6.47 0.81
CA VAL A 42 18.42 -5.04 0.73
C VAL A 42 17.48 -4.25 1.62
N VAL A 43 16.17 -4.36 1.39
CA VAL A 43 15.19 -3.56 2.15
C VAL A 43 14.84 -4.22 3.48
N LYS A 44 14.81 -3.44 4.55
CA LYS A 44 14.55 -3.92 5.92
C LYS A 44 13.06 -3.79 6.26
N THR A 45 12.35 -4.93 6.22
CA THR A 45 10.90 -5.00 6.47
C THR A 45 10.52 -6.14 7.42
N PRO A 46 11.02 -6.14 8.68
CA PRO A 46 10.81 -7.25 9.61
C PRO A 46 9.34 -7.45 9.99
N ASN A 47 8.52 -6.40 9.97
CA ASN A 47 7.10 -6.51 10.32
C ASN A 47 6.25 -7.08 9.18
N LEU A 48 6.60 -6.80 7.92
CA LEU A 48 6.02 -7.53 6.79
C LEU A 48 6.36 -9.02 6.84
N ASP A 49 7.58 -9.38 7.25
CA ASP A 49 7.97 -10.78 7.41
C ASP A 49 7.21 -11.44 8.57
N ARG A 50 7.00 -10.72 9.68
CA ARG A 50 6.14 -11.16 10.80
C ARG A 50 4.70 -11.38 10.34
N LEU A 51 4.15 -10.49 9.53
CA LEU A 51 2.80 -10.65 8.96
C LEU A 51 2.75 -11.87 8.02
N ARG A 52 3.73 -12.04 7.12
CA ARG A 52 3.83 -13.21 6.23
C ARG A 52 3.85 -14.54 7.00
N ALA A 53 4.53 -14.59 8.13
CA ALA A 53 4.59 -15.79 8.96
C ALA A 53 3.22 -16.24 9.49
N ARG A 54 2.23 -15.34 9.56
CA ARG A 54 0.84 -15.62 9.99
C ARG A 54 -0.17 -15.69 8.85
N SER A 55 0.26 -15.51 7.61
CA SER A 55 -0.61 -15.19 6.48
C SER A 55 -0.37 -16.10 5.28
N THR A 56 -1.21 -15.96 4.26
CA THR A 56 -0.92 -16.38 2.90
C THR A 56 -0.40 -15.20 2.09
N THR A 57 0.77 -15.35 1.49
CA THR A 57 1.38 -14.37 0.57
C THR A 57 1.03 -14.74 -0.87
N PHE A 58 0.52 -13.80 -1.63
CA PHE A 58 0.19 -13.95 -3.05
C PHE A 58 1.34 -13.42 -3.91
N GLU A 59 2.06 -14.30 -4.58
CA GLU A 59 3.22 -13.91 -5.39
C GLU A 59 2.86 -13.31 -6.75
N ARG A 60 1.62 -13.48 -7.20
CA ARG A 60 1.14 -13.06 -8.51
C ARG A 60 -0.16 -12.26 -8.38
N ALA A 61 -0.16 -11.25 -7.53
CA ALA A 61 -1.25 -10.29 -7.42
C ALA A 61 -0.98 -9.08 -8.32
N TYR A 62 -1.93 -8.77 -9.18
CA TYR A 62 -1.83 -7.72 -10.18
C TYR A 62 -2.94 -6.69 -10.00
N VAL A 63 -2.60 -5.43 -10.22
CA VAL A 63 -3.54 -4.33 -10.10
C VAL A 63 -4.28 -4.08 -11.40
N GLN A 64 -5.51 -3.62 -11.33
CA GLN A 64 -6.31 -3.31 -12.51
C GLN A 64 -5.78 -2.11 -13.29
N TYR A 65 -5.04 -1.22 -12.63
CA TYR A 65 -4.43 -0.06 -13.26
C TYR A 65 -3.25 0.43 -12.40
N PRO A 66 -2.04 0.62 -12.94
CA PRO A 66 -0.86 0.95 -12.15
C PRO A 66 -0.76 2.46 -11.82
N VAL A 67 -1.83 3.03 -11.25
CA VAL A 67 -1.93 4.41 -10.75
C VAL A 67 -2.89 4.43 -9.56
N CYS A 68 -2.62 5.26 -8.56
CA CYS A 68 -3.26 5.23 -7.24
C CYS A 68 -4.80 5.25 -7.31
N ASN A 69 -5.42 6.29 -7.89
CA ASN A 69 -6.87 6.43 -7.90
C ASN A 69 -7.58 5.31 -8.68
N PRO A 70 -7.20 4.99 -9.93
CA PRO A 70 -7.80 3.87 -10.65
C PRO A 70 -7.69 2.54 -9.92
N SER A 71 -6.50 2.20 -9.41
CA SER A 71 -6.27 0.96 -8.67
C SER A 71 -7.13 0.88 -7.41
N ARG A 72 -7.12 1.92 -6.58
CA ARG A 72 -7.90 1.98 -5.34
C ARG A 72 -9.40 1.96 -5.60
N SER A 73 -9.86 2.66 -6.64
CA SER A 73 -11.26 2.62 -7.07
C SER A 73 -11.68 1.22 -7.49
N SER A 74 -10.86 0.51 -8.25
CA SER A 74 -11.12 -0.88 -8.65
C SER A 74 -11.16 -1.81 -7.44
N LEU A 75 -10.17 -1.73 -6.54
CA LEU A 75 -10.10 -2.55 -5.34
C LEU A 75 -11.32 -2.35 -4.41
N LEU A 76 -11.76 -1.11 -4.24
CA LEU A 76 -12.85 -0.78 -3.31
C LEU A 76 -14.24 -0.98 -3.90
N THR A 77 -14.37 -1.14 -5.21
CA THR A 77 -15.66 -1.37 -5.89
C THR A 77 -15.83 -2.77 -6.47
N GLY A 78 -14.72 -3.52 -6.65
CA GLY A 78 -14.71 -4.79 -7.38
C GLY A 78 -14.91 -4.62 -8.89
N LEU A 79 -14.79 -3.40 -9.42
CA LEU A 79 -14.94 -3.11 -10.86
C LEU A 79 -13.58 -2.88 -11.51
N ARG A 80 -13.46 -3.24 -12.78
CA ARG A 80 -12.29 -2.93 -13.59
C ARG A 80 -12.21 -1.43 -13.91
N ALA A 81 -11.01 -0.93 -14.21
CA ALA A 81 -10.79 0.49 -14.49
C ALA A 81 -11.66 0.99 -15.67
N GLU A 82 -11.88 0.16 -16.70
CA GLU A 82 -12.76 0.48 -17.83
C GLU A 82 -14.23 0.66 -17.40
N GLN A 83 -14.67 -0.12 -16.41
CA GLN A 83 -16.03 -0.04 -15.86
C GLN A 83 -16.19 1.17 -14.93
N THR A 84 -15.18 1.50 -14.15
CA THR A 84 -15.20 2.70 -13.29
C THR A 84 -15.10 3.98 -14.11
N GLY A 85 -14.48 3.94 -15.28
CA GLY A 85 -14.14 5.11 -16.07
C GLY A 85 -13.11 6.04 -15.40
N ILE A 86 -12.40 5.53 -14.38
CA ILE A 86 -11.36 6.24 -13.64
C ILE A 86 -10.01 5.71 -14.11
N VAL A 87 -9.29 6.54 -14.86
CA VAL A 87 -7.99 6.20 -15.46
C VAL A 87 -6.88 7.20 -15.07
N GLY A 88 -7.16 8.05 -14.10
CA GLY A 88 -6.23 9.08 -13.60
C GLY A 88 -6.57 9.52 -12.16
N ASN A 89 -5.75 10.45 -11.64
CA ASN A 89 -5.86 10.95 -10.26
C ASN A 89 -6.65 12.29 -10.16
N ASP A 90 -7.41 12.64 -11.20
CA ASP A 90 -8.03 13.95 -11.33
C ASP A 90 -9.46 14.06 -10.78
N LYS A 91 -10.13 12.92 -10.52
CA LYS A 91 -11.54 12.90 -10.12
C LYS A 91 -11.81 11.91 -8.99
N PRO A 92 -12.54 12.31 -7.94
CA PRO A 92 -12.96 11.38 -6.88
C PRO A 92 -13.95 10.35 -7.42
N LEU A 93 -13.99 9.18 -6.76
CA LEU A 93 -14.83 8.04 -7.14
C LEU A 93 -16.29 8.45 -7.38
N ARG A 94 -16.88 9.19 -6.46
CA ARG A 94 -18.31 9.56 -6.52
C ARG A 94 -18.68 10.52 -7.64
N GLN A 95 -17.72 11.23 -8.19
CA GLN A 95 -17.97 12.08 -9.38
C GLN A 95 -18.22 11.22 -10.62
N LYS A 96 -17.64 10.03 -10.70
CA LYS A 96 -17.82 9.09 -11.81
C LYS A 96 -18.91 8.06 -11.53
N LEU A 97 -18.99 7.57 -10.32
CA LEU A 97 -19.88 6.51 -9.90
C LEU A 97 -20.62 6.94 -8.62
N PRO A 98 -21.64 7.82 -8.74
CA PRO A 98 -22.30 8.41 -7.56
C PRO A 98 -22.99 7.37 -6.68
N ASP A 99 -23.52 6.30 -7.25
CA ASP A 99 -24.37 5.33 -6.53
C ASP A 99 -23.70 3.98 -6.27
N ILE A 100 -22.44 3.80 -6.70
CA ILE A 100 -21.74 2.53 -6.49
C ILE A 100 -21.58 2.24 -5.00
N VAL A 101 -21.87 1.02 -4.58
CA VAL A 101 -21.58 0.54 -3.22
C VAL A 101 -20.13 0.10 -3.17
N THR A 102 -19.37 0.64 -2.23
CA THR A 102 -17.97 0.29 -2.01
C THR A 102 -17.82 -0.72 -0.90
N LEU A 103 -16.72 -1.47 -0.85
CA LEU A 103 -16.46 -2.46 0.20
C LEU A 103 -16.62 -1.88 1.62
N PRO A 104 -16.02 -0.73 1.98
CA PRO A 104 -16.25 -0.16 3.32
C PRO A 104 -17.68 0.31 3.55
N GLN A 105 -18.36 0.81 2.52
CA GLN A 105 -19.79 1.16 2.61
C GLN A 105 -20.64 -0.09 2.87
N LEU A 106 -20.41 -1.17 2.14
CA LEU A 106 -21.11 -2.44 2.33
C LEU A 106 -20.94 -2.95 3.78
N CYS A 107 -19.72 -2.93 4.29
CA CYS A 107 -19.46 -3.31 5.68
C CYS A 107 -20.20 -2.39 6.66
N LYS A 108 -20.17 -1.08 6.45
CA LYS A 108 -20.88 -0.10 7.29
C LYS A 108 -22.39 -0.37 7.30
N GLU A 109 -23.01 -0.53 6.14
CA GLU A 109 -24.44 -0.81 6.01
C GLU A 109 -24.84 -2.17 6.60
N ALA A 110 -23.93 -3.15 6.56
CA ALA A 110 -24.10 -4.43 7.21
C ALA A 110 -23.81 -4.39 8.74
N GLY A 111 -23.53 -3.23 9.32
CA GLY A 111 -23.44 -3.02 10.78
C GLY A 111 -22.03 -3.15 11.37
N TRP A 112 -20.97 -3.11 10.57
CA TRP A 112 -19.62 -2.91 11.08
C TRP A 112 -19.38 -1.44 11.46
N GLN A 113 -18.56 -1.19 12.49
CA GLN A 113 -18.01 0.13 12.75
C GLN A 113 -16.92 0.41 11.72
N SER A 114 -17.20 1.27 10.74
CA SER A 114 -16.33 1.51 9.59
C SER A 114 -15.54 2.80 9.76
N HIS A 115 -14.20 2.73 9.81
CA HIS A 115 -13.31 3.86 10.03
C HIS A 115 -12.10 3.81 9.11
N ALA A 116 -11.57 4.99 8.73
CA ALA A 116 -10.37 5.09 7.89
C ALA A 116 -9.36 6.09 8.46
N PHE A 117 -8.09 5.73 8.36
CA PHE A 117 -6.95 6.57 8.71
C PHE A 117 -5.96 6.58 7.56
N GLY A 118 -5.63 7.78 7.05
CA GLY A 118 -4.72 7.96 5.92
C GLY A 118 -5.33 7.59 4.57
N LYS A 119 -4.50 7.15 3.63
CA LYS A 119 -4.82 7.01 2.22
C LYS A 119 -5.44 5.65 1.89
N ILE A 120 -6.75 5.50 2.03
CA ILE A 120 -7.51 4.33 1.53
C ILE A 120 -8.07 4.62 0.14
N TYR A 121 -8.87 5.67 -0.01
CA TYR A 121 -9.13 6.29 -1.32
C TYR A 121 -7.95 7.16 -1.73
N HIS A 122 -7.91 7.58 -2.99
CA HIS A 122 -6.93 8.58 -3.39
C HIS A 122 -7.22 9.92 -2.69
N LEU A 123 -6.17 10.59 -2.22
CA LEU A 123 -6.28 11.89 -1.58
C LEU A 123 -6.23 13.01 -2.62
N GLY A 124 -7.08 13.99 -2.47
CA GLY A 124 -7.16 15.17 -3.34
C GLY A 124 -7.92 16.30 -2.64
N GLY A 125 -8.16 17.38 -3.36
CA GLY A 125 -8.90 18.54 -2.82
C GLY A 125 -8.01 19.61 -2.20
N GLY A 126 -6.71 19.37 -2.04
CA GLY A 126 -5.75 20.36 -1.52
C GLY A 126 -6.18 20.90 -0.14
N ASN A 127 -6.30 22.22 0.01
CA ASN A 127 -6.71 22.87 1.25
C ASN A 127 -8.23 22.99 1.42
N ASP A 128 -9.03 22.62 0.42
CA ASP A 128 -10.49 22.61 0.50
C ASP A 128 -10.98 21.39 1.29
N VAL A 129 -11.53 21.64 2.49
CA VAL A 129 -11.99 20.59 3.41
C VAL A 129 -13.14 19.79 2.80
N GLU A 130 -14.11 20.41 2.14
CA GLU A 130 -15.23 19.70 1.52
C GLU A 130 -14.76 18.85 0.34
N ALA A 131 -13.83 19.38 -0.47
CA ALA A 131 -13.23 18.62 -1.55
C ALA A 131 -12.48 17.39 -1.00
N ARG A 132 -11.69 17.54 0.06
CA ARG A 132 -11.00 16.41 0.71
C ARG A 132 -12.00 15.36 1.22
N GLN A 133 -13.11 15.77 1.86
CA GLN A 133 -14.14 14.85 2.32
C GLN A 133 -14.77 14.05 1.17
N ARG A 134 -14.95 14.67 -0.01
CA ARG A 134 -15.42 13.95 -1.21
C ARG A 134 -14.41 12.93 -1.72
N TRP A 135 -13.11 13.23 -1.63
CA TRP A 135 -12.06 12.32 -2.06
C TRP A 135 -11.98 11.06 -1.18
N VAL A 136 -12.14 11.19 0.12
CA VAL A 136 -12.06 10.05 1.06
C VAL A 136 -13.40 9.34 1.24
N ASP A 137 -14.46 9.77 0.55
CA ASP A 137 -15.82 9.21 0.64
C ASP A 137 -16.38 9.23 2.08
N ALA A 138 -16.10 10.32 2.80
CA ALA A 138 -16.53 10.50 4.18
C ALA A 138 -18.07 10.48 4.29
N GLY A 139 -18.58 9.92 5.38
CA GLY A 139 -20.01 9.80 5.64
C GLY A 139 -20.71 8.66 4.91
N ARG A 140 -20.35 8.33 3.65
CA ARG A 140 -20.91 7.16 2.94
C ARG A 140 -20.18 5.87 3.32
N SER A 141 -18.90 5.79 3.02
CA SER A 141 -18.11 4.59 3.29
C SER A 141 -17.73 4.45 4.77
N TRP A 142 -17.61 5.55 5.50
CA TRP A 142 -17.02 5.58 6.83
C TRP A 142 -17.93 6.24 7.86
N HIS A 143 -17.85 5.81 9.13
CA HIS A 143 -18.35 6.58 10.27
C HIS A 143 -17.39 7.74 10.57
N SER A 144 -16.07 7.51 10.42
CA SER A 144 -15.06 8.57 10.43
C SER A 144 -13.93 8.24 9.46
N ALA A 145 -13.38 9.27 8.82
CA ALA A 145 -12.20 9.20 8.00
C ALA A 145 -11.28 10.38 8.33
N GLN A 146 -9.98 10.11 8.50
CA GLN A 146 -8.99 11.11 8.88
C GLN A 146 -7.72 10.95 8.06
N ASP A 147 -7.23 12.05 7.50
CA ASP A 147 -5.91 12.18 6.89
C ASP A 147 -4.96 12.94 7.83
N PHE A 148 -3.66 12.87 7.57
CA PHE A 148 -2.63 13.43 8.43
C PHE A 148 -1.55 14.12 7.63
N ASP A 149 -1.01 15.19 8.19
CA ASP A 149 0.12 15.93 7.69
C ASP A 149 1.33 15.82 8.63
N ALA A 150 2.53 15.99 8.08
CA ALA A 150 3.73 16.08 8.92
C ALA A 150 3.64 17.29 9.87
N THR A 151 4.08 17.10 11.11
CA THR A 151 4.19 18.18 12.09
C THR A 151 5.23 19.22 11.66
N LYS A 152 5.36 20.31 12.40
CA LYS A 152 6.40 21.32 12.15
C LYS A 152 7.81 20.71 12.26
N GLU A 153 8.02 19.85 13.25
CA GLU A 153 9.26 19.11 13.47
C GLU A 153 9.51 18.12 12.33
N GLY A 154 8.52 17.36 11.94
CA GLY A 154 8.60 16.39 10.83
C GLY A 154 8.86 17.01 9.46
N ARG A 155 8.60 18.30 9.29
CA ARG A 155 8.94 19.06 8.07
C ARG A 155 10.38 19.59 8.06
N ARG A 156 11.08 19.51 9.19
CA ARG A 156 12.48 19.93 9.29
C ARG A 156 13.37 18.81 8.73
N MET A 157 14.09 19.12 7.66
CA MET A 157 15.00 18.18 7.01
C MET A 157 16.41 18.36 7.55
N LEU A 158 17.04 17.27 8.00
CA LEU A 158 18.45 17.20 8.39
C LEU A 158 19.35 17.00 7.17
N ALA A 159 18.85 16.30 6.16
CA ALA A 159 19.48 16.11 4.87
C ALA A 159 18.41 15.84 3.81
N GLY A 160 18.70 16.16 2.56
CA GLY A 160 17.79 15.90 1.46
C GLY A 160 17.96 16.91 0.34
N ARG A 161 17.39 16.59 -0.81
CA ARG A 161 17.35 17.49 -1.96
C ARG A 161 16.31 17.05 -2.99
N ASP A 162 15.99 17.97 -3.89
CA ASP A 162 15.37 17.67 -5.17
C ASP A 162 16.45 17.16 -6.13
N ILE A 163 16.31 15.93 -6.61
CA ILE A 163 17.27 15.28 -7.52
C ILE A 163 17.28 15.99 -8.88
N THR A 164 16.15 16.52 -9.32
CA THR A 164 15.95 17.01 -10.68
C THR A 164 15.93 18.54 -10.79
N SER A 165 16.20 19.24 -9.70
CA SER A 165 16.17 20.71 -9.65
C SER A 165 14.84 21.30 -10.15
N GLY A 166 13.70 20.67 -9.77
CA GLY A 166 12.36 21.10 -10.07
C GLY A 166 11.76 20.51 -11.35
N ALA A 167 12.53 19.78 -12.16
CA ALA A 167 11.99 19.18 -13.39
C ALA A 167 10.93 18.11 -13.11
N LEU A 168 11.10 17.35 -12.03
CA LEU A 168 10.13 16.36 -11.53
C LEU A 168 9.87 16.62 -10.05
N LYS A 169 8.80 17.32 -9.72
CA LYS A 169 8.46 17.75 -8.36
C LYS A 169 8.37 16.63 -7.33
N TRP A 170 8.16 15.40 -7.77
CA TRP A 170 8.10 14.22 -6.92
C TRP A 170 9.50 13.63 -6.60
N CYS A 171 10.52 13.93 -7.40
CA CYS A 171 11.89 13.41 -7.23
C CYS A 171 12.64 14.06 -6.06
N VAL A 172 11.99 14.17 -4.92
CA VAL A 172 12.54 14.77 -3.69
C VAL A 172 12.74 13.70 -2.64
N TRP A 173 13.87 13.72 -1.96
CA TRP A 173 14.09 12.90 -0.78
C TRP A 173 14.52 13.77 0.42
N GLY A 174 14.23 13.28 1.62
CA GLY A 174 14.60 13.98 2.83
C GLY A 174 14.65 13.07 4.06
N ALA A 175 15.77 13.16 4.78
CA ALA A 175 15.92 12.62 6.12
C ALA A 175 15.38 13.65 7.11
N ALA A 176 14.15 13.44 7.60
CA ALA A 176 13.48 14.36 8.50
C ALA A 176 14.03 14.25 9.93
N ASP A 177 13.94 15.34 10.66
CA ASP A 177 14.10 15.38 12.11
C ASP A 177 12.83 14.89 12.83
N GLY A 178 12.91 14.73 14.14
CA GLY A 178 11.77 14.33 14.95
C GLY A 178 11.57 12.81 15.05
N THR A 179 10.38 12.46 15.52
CA THR A 179 9.95 11.08 15.78
C THR A 179 9.14 10.50 14.63
N ASP A 180 8.73 9.24 14.76
CA ASP A 180 7.84 8.61 13.79
C ASP A 180 6.48 9.31 13.71
N ASP A 181 5.96 9.79 14.85
CA ASP A 181 4.66 10.45 14.93
C ASP A 181 4.69 11.91 14.41
N ASP A 182 5.86 12.44 14.11
CA ASP A 182 6.01 13.70 13.41
C ASP A 182 5.76 13.58 11.90
N GLN A 183 5.69 12.36 11.39
CA GLN A 183 5.35 12.02 10.02
C GLN A 183 3.94 11.42 9.91
N PRO A 184 3.28 11.52 8.74
CA PRO A 184 1.90 11.05 8.57
C PRO A 184 1.69 9.58 8.94
N ASP A 185 2.56 8.67 8.53
CA ASP A 185 2.36 7.23 8.77
C ASP A 185 2.43 6.85 10.25
N GLY A 186 3.23 7.55 11.06
CA GLY A 186 3.25 7.38 12.52
C GLY A 186 1.93 7.77 13.15
N GLN A 187 1.36 8.91 12.71
CA GLN A 187 0.05 9.39 13.18
C GLN A 187 -1.08 8.44 12.72
N ILE A 188 -1.02 7.92 11.48
CA ILE A 188 -1.96 6.92 10.96
C ILE A 188 -1.92 5.65 11.81
N ALA A 189 -0.73 5.15 12.13
CA ALA A 189 -0.58 3.98 13.00
C ALA A 189 -1.14 4.24 14.39
N ALA A 190 -0.81 5.38 15.01
CA ALA A 190 -1.31 5.77 16.33
C ALA A 190 -2.83 5.83 16.36
N ALA A 191 -3.46 6.49 15.38
CA ALA A 191 -4.91 6.61 15.28
C ALA A 191 -5.59 5.26 15.03
N THR A 192 -4.99 4.40 14.18
CA THR A 192 -5.46 3.03 13.94
C THR A 192 -5.44 2.21 15.22
N VAL A 193 -4.33 2.23 15.95
CA VAL A 193 -4.17 1.54 17.24
C VAL A 193 -5.20 2.02 18.26
N ALA A 194 -5.35 3.32 18.42
CA ALA A 194 -6.33 3.91 19.32
C ALA A 194 -7.78 3.48 18.97
N LYS A 195 -8.13 3.44 17.69
CA LYS A 195 -9.46 3.01 17.23
C LYS A 195 -9.70 1.52 17.47
N ILE A 196 -8.72 0.66 17.23
CA ILE A 196 -8.81 -0.77 17.56
C ILE A 196 -9.10 -0.95 19.07
N GLN A 197 -8.42 -0.19 19.92
CA GLN A 197 -8.60 -0.23 21.37
C GLN A 197 -9.99 0.28 21.80
N GLU A 198 -10.48 1.38 21.19
CA GLU A 198 -11.79 1.97 21.47
C GLU A 198 -12.94 1.04 21.13
N LEU A 199 -12.86 0.33 19.99
CA LEU A 199 -13.95 -0.50 19.49
C LEU A 199 -14.09 -1.84 20.23
N GLY A 200 -12.99 -2.38 20.76
CA GLY A 200 -13.01 -3.62 21.54
C GLY A 200 -13.66 -4.79 20.77
N ASP A 201 -14.71 -5.36 21.37
CA ASP A 201 -15.43 -6.53 20.81
C ASP A 201 -16.49 -6.20 19.75
N LYS A 202 -16.75 -4.93 19.46
CA LYS A 202 -17.67 -4.55 18.38
C LYS A 202 -17.07 -4.93 17.04
N PRO A 203 -17.85 -5.52 16.10
CA PRO A 203 -17.31 -5.81 14.77
C PRO A 203 -16.96 -4.49 14.04
N TRP A 204 -15.76 -4.43 13.50
CA TRP A 204 -15.26 -3.23 12.83
C TRP A 204 -14.58 -3.54 11.49
N PHE A 205 -14.67 -2.56 10.60
CA PHE A 205 -13.89 -2.45 9.38
C PHE A 205 -12.99 -1.22 9.51
N ILE A 206 -11.69 -1.43 9.61
CA ILE A 206 -10.71 -0.34 9.70
C ILE A 206 -9.83 -0.35 8.47
N GLY A 207 -9.79 0.80 7.76
CA GLY A 207 -8.82 1.09 6.74
C GLY A 207 -7.62 1.83 7.35
N CYS A 208 -6.42 1.26 7.22
CA CYS A 208 -5.14 1.84 7.62
C CYS A 208 -4.31 2.08 6.35
N GLY A 209 -4.32 3.30 5.84
CA GLY A 209 -3.71 3.65 4.56
C GLY A 209 -2.41 4.43 4.73
N PHE A 210 -1.27 3.73 4.76
CA PHE A 210 0.05 4.36 4.81
C PHE A 210 0.35 5.13 3.52
N MET A 211 1.00 6.28 3.68
CA MET A 211 1.43 7.14 2.59
C MET A 211 2.74 6.65 1.97
N LYS A 212 3.58 5.95 2.76
CA LYS A 212 4.88 5.50 2.29
C LYS A 212 4.80 4.10 1.68
N PRO A 213 5.72 3.85 0.70
CA PRO A 213 6.86 4.67 0.24
C PRO A 213 6.56 5.72 -0.86
N HIS A 214 5.34 6.20 -1.04
CA HIS A 214 5.03 7.26 -2.02
C HIS A 214 5.92 8.50 -1.85
N ASP A 215 6.25 9.14 -2.95
CA ASP A 215 6.97 10.41 -2.97
C ASP A 215 6.20 11.57 -2.25
N PRO A 216 6.86 12.62 -1.83
CA PRO A 216 8.31 12.75 -1.70
C PRO A 216 8.87 11.72 -0.69
N PHE A 217 10.07 11.18 -0.98
CA PHE A 217 10.65 10.10 -0.17
C PHE A 217 11.23 10.67 1.13
N ILE A 218 10.35 11.07 2.04
CA ILE A 218 10.69 11.64 3.33
C ILE A 218 10.38 10.62 4.42
N ALA A 219 11.35 10.39 5.29
CA ALA A 219 11.23 9.56 6.49
C ALA A 219 12.14 10.09 7.60
N PRO A 220 11.90 9.77 8.88
CA PRO A 220 12.84 10.09 9.95
C PRO A 220 14.25 9.56 9.66
N LYS A 221 15.26 10.36 10.00
CA LYS A 221 16.68 10.09 9.69
C LYS A 221 17.14 8.68 10.05
N LYS A 222 16.67 8.11 11.16
CA LYS A 222 17.04 6.77 11.62
C LYS A 222 16.79 5.67 10.57
N TYR A 223 15.81 5.84 9.68
CA TYR A 223 15.55 4.89 8.60
C TYR A 223 16.52 5.03 7.45
N PHE A 224 17.03 6.24 7.19
CA PHE A 224 18.12 6.45 6.25
C PHE A 224 19.44 5.85 6.74
N ASP A 225 19.66 5.85 8.06
CA ASP A 225 20.86 5.28 8.68
C ASP A 225 20.94 3.74 8.54
N LEU A 226 19.81 3.07 8.24
CA LEU A 226 19.78 1.64 7.91
C LEU A 226 20.45 1.32 6.55
N TYR A 227 20.68 2.32 5.72
CA TYR A 227 21.13 2.19 4.33
C TYR A 227 22.32 3.12 4.05
N PRO A 228 23.53 2.80 4.53
CA PRO A 228 24.72 3.55 4.12
C PRO A 228 24.87 3.49 2.61
N ILE A 229 25.05 4.66 1.97
CA ILE A 229 24.94 4.77 0.51
C ILE A 229 26.04 4.00 -0.23
N ASP A 230 27.20 3.86 0.38
CA ASP A 230 28.36 3.11 -0.09
C ASP A 230 28.13 1.58 -0.10
N THR A 231 27.14 1.09 0.64
CA THR A 231 26.77 -0.33 0.66
C THR A 231 25.76 -0.70 -0.42
N LEU A 232 25.10 0.29 -1.02
CA LEU A 232 24.10 0.09 -2.06
C LEU A 232 24.75 0.00 -3.43
N LYS A 233 24.14 -0.78 -4.33
CA LYS A 233 24.61 -0.94 -5.70
C LYS A 233 23.53 -0.53 -6.68
N PRO A 234 23.87 0.26 -7.72
CA PRO A 234 22.93 0.57 -8.79
C PRO A 234 22.43 -0.71 -9.45
N TRP A 235 21.12 -0.80 -9.65
CA TRP A 235 20.56 -1.87 -10.46
C TRP A 235 20.91 -1.66 -11.93
N ARG A 236 21.23 -2.75 -12.61
CA ARG A 236 21.35 -2.78 -14.06
C ARG A 236 20.51 -3.94 -14.58
N ASP A 237 19.66 -3.66 -15.53
CA ASP A 237 18.96 -4.72 -16.24
C ASP A 237 19.97 -5.56 -17.01
N PRO A 238 19.66 -6.87 -17.22
CA PRO A 238 20.43 -7.69 -18.14
C PRO A 238 20.50 -7.05 -19.53
N ALA A 239 21.65 -7.17 -20.21
CA ALA A 239 21.90 -6.58 -21.53
C ALA A 239 20.88 -7.01 -22.60
N GLU A 240 20.25 -8.17 -22.40
CA GLU A 240 19.25 -8.80 -23.30
C GLU A 240 17.81 -8.30 -23.07
N THR A 241 17.62 -7.25 -22.30
CA THR A 241 16.28 -6.73 -22.08
C THR A 241 15.66 -6.26 -23.39
N MET A 242 14.45 -6.77 -23.69
CA MET A 242 13.72 -6.42 -24.92
C MET A 242 13.49 -4.91 -25.00
N PRO A 243 13.50 -4.35 -26.23
CA PRO A 243 13.22 -2.92 -26.40
C PRO A 243 11.86 -2.58 -25.82
N VAL A 244 11.80 -1.49 -25.07
CA VAL A 244 10.56 -0.99 -24.47
C VAL A 244 9.65 -0.49 -25.58
N ARG A 245 8.46 -1.08 -25.69
CA ARG A 245 7.42 -0.55 -26.57
C ARG A 245 6.89 0.76 -25.97
N LYS A 246 6.78 1.78 -26.80
CA LYS A 246 6.33 3.10 -26.39
C LYS A 246 4.97 3.06 -25.66
N GLU A 247 4.09 2.17 -26.11
CA GLU A 247 2.75 1.96 -25.56
C GLU A 247 2.74 1.30 -24.18
N SER A 248 3.86 0.72 -23.76
CA SER A 248 3.98 0.08 -22.43
C SER A 248 4.29 1.06 -21.32
N VAL A 249 4.59 2.33 -21.65
CA VAL A 249 4.91 3.37 -20.68
C VAL A 249 3.92 4.53 -20.80
N GLY A 250 3.32 4.91 -19.68
CA GLY A 250 2.54 6.13 -19.52
C GLY A 250 3.43 7.38 -19.61
N PHE A 251 3.43 8.33 -19.01
CA PHE A 251 4.29 9.52 -18.82
C PHE A 251 5.64 9.48 -19.59
N GLY A 252 5.61 9.29 -20.91
CA GLY A 252 6.82 9.08 -21.73
C GLY A 252 7.88 10.18 -21.64
N GLU A 253 7.49 11.38 -21.19
CA GLU A 253 8.40 12.52 -20.91
C GLU A 253 9.35 12.24 -19.73
N TYR A 254 8.93 11.44 -18.75
CA TYR A 254 9.77 11.10 -17.58
C TYR A 254 11.03 10.33 -17.96
N GLY A 255 10.98 9.50 -19.01
CA GLY A 255 12.15 8.78 -19.50
C GLY A 255 13.30 9.69 -19.90
N LYS A 256 13.03 10.90 -20.37
CA LYS A 256 14.06 11.89 -20.71
C LYS A 256 14.78 12.44 -19.46
N ALA A 257 14.08 12.52 -18.32
CA ALA A 257 14.66 12.95 -17.07
C ALA A 257 15.45 11.80 -16.41
N PHE A 258 14.90 10.59 -16.40
CA PHE A 258 15.55 9.42 -15.79
C PHE A 258 16.86 9.02 -16.48
N GLY A 259 16.92 9.11 -17.80
CA GLY A 259 18.12 8.83 -18.57
C GLY A 259 19.30 9.77 -18.29
N LYS A 260 19.06 10.86 -17.53
CA LYS A 260 20.09 11.82 -17.11
C LYS A 260 20.59 11.57 -15.70
N PHE A 261 19.99 10.63 -14.94
CA PHE A 261 20.41 10.36 -13.58
C PHE A 261 21.83 9.80 -13.55
N THR A 262 22.66 10.43 -12.77
CA THR A 262 23.98 9.89 -12.42
C THR A 262 23.83 8.66 -11.54
N PRO A 263 24.82 7.77 -11.46
CA PRO A 263 24.82 6.65 -10.53
C PRO A 263 24.58 7.08 -9.07
N GLN A 264 25.10 8.25 -8.67
CA GLN A 264 24.91 8.79 -7.33
C GLN A 264 23.44 9.20 -7.08
N GLU A 265 22.81 9.89 -8.01
CA GLU A 265 21.39 10.28 -7.93
C GLU A 265 20.47 9.06 -7.89
N TRP A 266 20.81 8.02 -8.65
CA TRP A 266 20.10 6.74 -8.59
C TRP A 266 20.20 6.14 -7.19
N LEU A 267 21.39 6.09 -6.59
CA LEU A 267 21.60 5.55 -5.24
C LEU A 267 20.86 6.36 -4.17
N GLU A 268 20.88 7.68 -4.26
CA GLU A 268 20.16 8.55 -3.32
C GLU A 268 18.65 8.28 -3.35
N LEU A 269 18.06 8.20 -4.53
CA LEU A 269 16.64 7.95 -4.69
C LEU A 269 16.23 6.53 -4.24
N PHE A 270 17.05 5.53 -4.58
CA PHE A 270 16.84 4.15 -4.15
C PHE A 270 16.97 4.00 -2.62
N ARG A 271 17.99 4.62 -2.03
CA ARG A 271 18.13 4.70 -0.57
C ARG A 271 16.89 5.28 0.09
N ALA A 272 16.40 6.38 -0.47
CA ALA A 272 15.24 7.08 0.08
C ALA A 272 13.97 6.24 -0.01
N TYR A 273 13.76 5.51 -1.11
CA TYR A 273 12.66 4.58 -1.26
C TYR A 273 12.75 3.42 -0.24
N CYS A 274 13.94 2.86 -0.03
CA CYS A 274 14.18 1.84 1.00
C CYS A 274 13.91 2.38 2.42
N ALA A 275 14.39 3.59 2.73
CA ALA A 275 14.18 4.24 4.03
C ALA A 275 12.68 4.51 4.29
N ALA A 276 11.96 5.02 3.30
CA ALA A 276 10.52 5.25 3.37
C ALA A 276 9.74 3.93 3.57
N THR A 277 10.18 2.85 2.90
CA THR A 277 9.58 1.52 3.07
C THR A 277 9.82 0.97 4.48
N SER A 278 11.04 1.08 5.02
CA SER A 278 11.33 0.63 6.40
C SER A 278 10.60 1.46 7.45
N TYR A 279 10.39 2.75 7.18
CA TYR A 279 9.56 3.59 8.04
C TYR A 279 8.10 3.10 8.05
N MET A 280 7.50 2.85 6.90
CA MET A 280 6.15 2.28 6.79
C MET A 280 6.06 0.92 7.49
N ASP A 281 7.05 0.04 7.30
CA ASP A 281 7.10 -1.27 7.95
C ASP A 281 7.13 -1.16 9.50
N ALA A 282 7.85 -0.19 10.03
CA ALA A 282 7.85 0.06 11.47
C ALA A 282 6.47 0.48 11.98
N GLN A 283 5.73 1.29 11.21
CA GLN A 283 4.37 1.68 11.55
C GLN A 283 3.38 0.51 11.43
N LEU A 284 3.55 -0.35 10.43
CA LEU A 284 2.84 -1.63 10.34
C LEU A 284 3.05 -2.45 11.62
N GLY A 285 4.28 -2.52 12.13
CA GLY A 285 4.60 -3.22 13.38
C GLY A 285 3.76 -2.77 14.56
N ARG A 286 3.56 -1.46 14.72
CA ARG A 286 2.71 -0.88 15.79
C ARG A 286 1.25 -1.36 15.69
N VAL A 287 0.71 -1.44 14.49
CA VAL A 287 -0.66 -1.92 14.24
C VAL A 287 -0.78 -3.43 14.52
N LEU A 288 0.20 -4.22 14.09
CA LEU A 288 0.25 -5.67 14.40
C LEU A 288 0.38 -5.92 15.91
N ASP A 289 1.17 -5.11 16.62
CA ASP A 289 1.31 -5.17 18.08
C ASP A 289 -0.02 -4.95 18.81
N ALA A 290 -0.88 -4.08 18.27
CA ALA A 290 -2.21 -3.84 18.84
C ALA A 290 -3.09 -5.10 18.73
N LEU A 291 -3.03 -5.80 17.60
CA LEU A 291 -3.75 -7.08 17.42
C LEU A 291 -3.22 -8.16 18.38
N ASP A 292 -1.90 -8.26 18.55
CA ASP A 292 -1.30 -9.23 19.50
C ASP A 292 -1.71 -8.91 20.93
N LYS A 293 -1.56 -7.66 21.37
CA LYS A 293 -1.85 -7.23 22.74
C LYS A 293 -3.31 -7.43 23.14
N GLN A 294 -4.22 -7.35 22.19
CA GLN A 294 -5.66 -7.52 22.42
C GLN A 294 -6.17 -8.93 22.08
N GLY A 295 -5.32 -9.84 21.62
CA GLY A 295 -5.72 -11.19 21.23
C GLY A 295 -6.73 -11.25 20.10
N LEU A 296 -6.61 -10.35 19.11
CA LEU A 296 -7.64 -10.16 18.07
C LEU A 296 -7.39 -10.96 16.79
N TRP A 297 -6.28 -11.70 16.66
CA TRP A 297 -5.96 -12.43 15.43
C TRP A 297 -7.03 -13.46 15.03
N ASP A 298 -7.58 -14.19 16.00
CA ASP A 298 -8.60 -15.21 15.74
C ASP A 298 -9.99 -14.64 15.46
N LYS A 299 -10.12 -13.31 15.47
CA LYS A 299 -11.36 -12.57 15.18
C LYS A 299 -11.21 -11.58 14.02
N THR A 300 -10.00 -11.45 13.43
CA THR A 300 -9.71 -10.39 12.47
C THR A 300 -9.19 -10.93 11.15
N ILE A 301 -9.80 -10.51 10.05
CA ILE A 301 -9.24 -10.64 8.72
C ILE A 301 -8.31 -9.46 8.50
N VAL A 302 -7.02 -9.74 8.30
CA VAL A 302 -6.01 -8.73 8.00
C VAL A 302 -5.64 -8.85 6.54
N ILE A 303 -5.83 -7.78 5.78
CA ILE A 303 -5.47 -7.66 4.37
C ILE A 303 -4.42 -6.57 4.25
N PHE A 304 -3.20 -6.93 3.84
CA PHE A 304 -2.17 -5.97 3.48
C PHE A 304 -1.99 -5.96 1.97
N VAL A 305 -2.08 -4.78 1.36
CA VAL A 305 -1.97 -4.63 -0.10
C VAL A 305 -1.19 -3.36 -0.46
N GLY A 306 -0.29 -3.47 -1.45
CA GLY A 306 0.21 -2.30 -2.19
C GLY A 306 -0.83 -1.86 -3.21
N ASP A 307 -1.07 -0.58 -3.37
CA ASP A 307 -2.07 -0.10 -4.33
C ASP A 307 -1.63 -0.30 -5.79
N HIS A 308 -0.34 -0.30 -6.06
CA HIS A 308 0.31 -0.74 -7.31
C HIS A 308 1.81 -0.93 -7.06
N GLY A 309 2.52 -1.36 -8.11
CA GLY A 309 3.96 -1.47 -8.07
C GLY A 309 4.68 -0.15 -8.37
N TYR A 310 6.02 -0.20 -8.40
CA TYR A 310 6.87 0.96 -8.61
C TYR A 310 8.22 0.55 -9.20
N HIS A 311 8.74 1.27 -10.18
CA HIS A 311 10.10 1.11 -10.68
C HIS A 311 11.10 1.86 -9.81
N THR A 312 12.23 1.25 -9.55
CA THR A 312 13.34 1.82 -8.81
C THR A 312 14.63 1.84 -9.61
N GLY A 313 14.52 2.12 -10.90
CA GLY A 313 15.63 2.24 -11.85
C GLY A 313 15.70 1.12 -12.90
N GLU A 314 14.88 0.08 -12.78
CA GLU A 314 14.81 -0.97 -13.80
C GLU A 314 14.39 -0.36 -15.15
N ARG A 315 15.03 -0.77 -16.23
CA ARG A 315 14.85 -0.23 -17.59
C ARG A 315 15.10 1.28 -17.67
N GLN A 316 15.93 1.81 -16.76
CA GLN A 316 16.14 3.26 -16.58
C GLN A 316 14.84 4.01 -16.30
N TRP A 317 13.84 3.32 -15.71
CA TRP A 317 12.54 3.89 -15.35
C TRP A 317 12.41 4.02 -13.84
N TRP A 318 11.82 5.12 -13.42
CA TRP A 318 11.36 5.36 -12.07
C TRP A 318 9.87 5.62 -12.10
N ASN A 319 9.21 5.52 -10.93
CA ASN A 319 7.79 5.74 -10.84
C ASN A 319 6.97 4.53 -11.39
N LYS A 320 5.73 4.72 -11.60
CA LYS A 320 4.68 3.78 -11.97
C LYS A 320 4.12 4.06 -13.36
N ASN A 321 2.90 3.64 -13.64
CA ASN A 321 2.18 3.87 -14.89
C ASN A 321 2.86 3.24 -16.12
N THR A 322 3.28 1.99 -15.95
CA THR A 322 3.77 1.14 -17.04
C THR A 322 3.06 -0.20 -17.01
N LEU A 323 3.08 -0.94 -18.12
CA LEU A 323 2.54 -2.30 -18.22
C LEU A 323 3.57 -3.37 -17.83
N PHE A 324 4.65 -2.99 -17.16
CA PHE A 324 5.66 -3.93 -16.69
C PHE A 324 5.30 -4.49 -15.30
N GLU A 325 5.83 -5.68 -15.02
CA GLU A 325 5.70 -6.35 -13.72
C GLU A 325 5.90 -5.41 -12.53
N ARG A 326 6.91 -4.50 -12.63
CA ARG A 326 7.26 -3.59 -11.53
C ARG A 326 6.20 -2.55 -11.22
N SER A 327 5.33 -2.21 -12.16
CA SER A 327 4.18 -1.33 -11.93
C SER A 327 2.88 -2.09 -11.67
N CYS A 328 2.70 -3.25 -12.32
CA CYS A 328 1.44 -3.97 -12.29
C CYS A 328 1.33 -4.95 -11.14
N ARG A 329 2.45 -5.53 -10.67
CA ARG A 329 2.45 -6.47 -9.55
C ARG A 329 2.67 -5.73 -8.23
N ALA A 330 1.75 -5.95 -7.28
CA ALA A 330 1.81 -5.36 -5.95
C ALA A 330 1.79 -6.45 -4.86
N PRO A 331 2.35 -6.19 -3.67
CA PRO A 331 2.22 -7.10 -2.54
C PRO A 331 0.76 -7.32 -2.16
N LEU A 332 0.38 -8.59 -1.93
CA LEU A 332 -0.89 -8.96 -1.33
C LEU A 332 -0.63 -10.05 -0.29
N ILE A 333 -1.03 -9.80 0.94
CA ILE A 333 -0.84 -10.70 2.08
C ILE A 333 -2.14 -10.75 2.87
N ILE A 334 -2.69 -11.95 3.11
CA ILE A 334 -3.97 -12.11 3.79
C ILE A 334 -3.81 -13.09 4.95
N ALA A 335 -4.20 -12.66 6.14
CA ALA A 335 -4.43 -13.51 7.30
C ALA A 335 -5.92 -13.50 7.64
N ALA A 336 -6.49 -14.66 7.98
CA ALA A 336 -7.86 -14.75 8.45
C ALA A 336 -7.98 -15.83 9.53
N PRO A 337 -9.01 -15.74 10.39
CA PRO A 337 -9.28 -16.75 11.40
C PRO A 337 -9.32 -18.16 10.80
N GLY A 338 -8.59 -19.09 11.41
CA GLY A 338 -8.50 -20.49 10.95
C GLY A 338 -7.58 -20.72 9.74
N MET A 339 -7.02 -19.69 9.11
CA MET A 339 -6.02 -19.88 8.04
C MET A 339 -4.67 -20.31 8.61
N LYS A 340 -4.02 -21.24 7.90
CA LYS A 340 -2.64 -21.62 8.21
C LYS A 340 -1.68 -20.51 7.79
N GLY A 341 -0.87 -20.03 8.71
CA GLY A 341 0.16 -19.04 8.45
C GLY A 341 1.35 -19.56 7.65
N GLY A 342 2.20 -18.66 7.16
CA GLY A 342 3.42 -18.93 6.43
C GLY A 342 3.22 -19.59 5.06
N GLN A 343 2.04 -19.45 4.48
CA GLN A 343 1.72 -19.99 3.16
C GLN A 343 2.06 -19.00 2.05
N THR A 344 2.41 -19.56 0.90
CA THR A 344 2.62 -18.79 -0.34
C THR A 344 1.81 -19.42 -1.46
N THR A 345 1.16 -18.61 -2.26
CA THR A 345 0.43 -19.06 -3.47
C THR A 345 0.92 -18.34 -4.71
N ARG A 346 0.95 -19.06 -5.81
CA ARG A 346 1.22 -18.52 -7.16
C ARG A 346 -0.05 -18.41 -8.01
N SER A 347 -1.21 -18.55 -7.39
CA SER A 347 -2.48 -18.28 -8.08
C SER A 347 -2.49 -16.83 -8.57
N LEU A 348 -2.92 -16.66 -9.81
CA LEU A 348 -3.13 -15.34 -10.38
C LEU A 348 -4.28 -14.66 -9.64
N THR A 349 -4.07 -13.44 -9.20
CA THR A 349 -5.04 -12.65 -8.43
C THR A 349 -5.05 -11.23 -8.98
N GLU A 350 -6.23 -10.70 -9.16
CA GLU A 350 -6.49 -9.32 -9.61
C GLU A 350 -7.34 -8.57 -8.60
#